data_52c84adb74fc4e71c420bb4b2673b73f
#
_entry.id   52c84adb74fc4e71c420bb4b2673b73f
#
_cell.length_a   1.000
_cell.length_b   1.000
_cell.length_c   1.000
_cell.angle_alpha   90.00
_cell.angle_beta   90.00
_cell.angle_gamma   90.00
#
_symmetry.space_group_name_H-M   'P 1'
#
loop_
_entity.id
_entity.type
_entity.pdbx_description
1 polymer ?
#
loop_
_entity_poly.entity_id
_entity_poly.type
_entity_poly.pdbx_seq_one_letter_code
_entity_poly.pdbx_strand_id
1 'polypeptide(L)'
;MDTIVFGTPQKPTASITPFRSLVRITSPAVEPVSLAFAKQHCRVDTDADDLYIQSLISVARQYVEDVLDITICSTVWEVKYDLFPVWAIVLPRLPMLDRAVTVTYRSGDGTYSQLSNATDFQVDASVLPGRIYPQWARSWPATRGDENSVTVRYSAGYGDDGQSAPPIVKHLILLLVAHWFDTRQPAVTGAPQSVPQTFDTLLAAASMGVYR
;
A
#
# COMPACT_ATOMS: atom_id res chain seq x y z
N MET A 1 43.92 -31.54 10.46
CA MET A 1 42.42 -31.62 10.50
C MET A 1 41.90 -30.22 10.29
N ASP A 2 41.66 -29.84 9.04
CA ASP A 2 41.19 -28.52 8.70
C ASP A 2 39.68 -28.48 8.86
N THR A 3 39.22 -27.65 9.78
CA THR A 3 37.79 -27.44 10.02
C THR A 3 37.24 -26.52 8.92
N ILE A 4 36.49 -27.10 7.99
CA ILE A 4 35.74 -26.31 6.96
C ILE A 4 34.63 -25.57 7.68
N VAL A 5 34.79 -24.27 7.86
CA VAL A 5 33.71 -23.37 8.32
C VAL A 5 32.82 -23.09 7.13
N PHE A 6 31.64 -23.73 7.10
CA PHE A 6 30.58 -23.35 6.18
C PHE A 6 30.05 -21.98 6.60
N GLY A 7 30.43 -20.97 5.85
CA GLY A 7 29.81 -19.64 5.96
C GLY A 7 28.32 -19.77 5.71
N THR A 8 27.51 -19.34 6.68
CA THR A 8 26.06 -19.19 6.48
C THR A 8 25.82 -18.34 5.26
N PRO A 9 24.99 -18.78 4.29
CA PRO A 9 24.67 -17.97 3.13
C PRO A 9 23.99 -16.70 3.64
N GLN A 10 24.68 -15.57 3.57
CA GLN A 10 24.05 -14.27 3.80
C GLN A 10 23.02 -14.09 2.70
N LYS A 11 21.75 -14.05 3.11
CA LYS A 11 20.66 -13.63 2.25
C LYS A 11 21.04 -12.23 1.73
N PRO A 12 21.15 -12.00 0.42
CA PRO A 12 21.53 -10.70 -0.08
C PRO A 12 20.50 -9.70 0.44
N THR A 13 20.94 -8.72 1.19
CA THR A 13 20.12 -7.57 1.55
C THR A 13 19.75 -6.91 0.23
N ALA A 14 18.52 -7.13 -0.22
CA ALA A 14 18.05 -6.57 -1.47
C ALA A 14 18.20 -5.05 -1.36
N SER A 15 19.14 -4.50 -2.11
CA SER A 15 19.25 -3.04 -2.27
C SER A 15 17.94 -2.59 -2.91
N ILE A 16 17.04 -2.05 -2.10
CA ILE A 16 15.77 -1.52 -2.59
C ILE A 16 16.14 -0.28 -3.39
N THR A 17 16.02 -0.35 -4.71
CA THR A 17 16.14 0.84 -5.55
C THR A 17 15.02 1.79 -5.16
N PRO A 18 15.33 2.99 -4.66
CA PRO A 18 14.30 3.92 -4.24
C PRO A 18 13.44 4.30 -5.44
N PHE A 19 12.13 4.24 -5.29
CA PHE A 19 11.23 4.80 -6.28
C PHE A 19 11.26 6.33 -6.22
N ARG A 20 11.06 6.97 -7.36
CA ARG A 20 11.07 8.43 -7.46
C ARG A 20 9.68 9.03 -7.20
N SER A 21 8.65 8.34 -7.65
CA SER A 21 7.26 8.79 -7.56
C SER A 21 6.33 7.62 -7.32
N LEU A 22 5.34 7.84 -6.47
CA LEU A 22 4.23 6.92 -6.22
C LEU A 22 2.94 7.71 -6.29
N VAL A 23 2.07 7.36 -7.22
CA VAL A 23 0.82 8.09 -7.49
C VAL A 23 -0.35 7.11 -7.49
N ARG A 24 -1.43 7.48 -6.81
CA ARG A 24 -2.72 6.79 -6.90
C ARG A 24 -3.42 7.21 -8.19
N ILE A 25 -3.68 6.27 -9.08
CA ILE A 25 -4.33 6.54 -10.38
C ILE A 25 -5.86 6.50 -10.26
N THR A 26 -6.39 5.59 -9.45
CA THR A 26 -7.83 5.48 -9.21
C THR A 26 -8.13 5.63 -7.73
N SER A 27 -9.20 6.36 -7.40
CA SER A 27 -9.73 6.36 -6.03
C SER A 27 -10.48 5.06 -5.76
N PRO A 28 -10.55 4.59 -4.50
CA PRO A 28 -11.39 3.46 -4.13
C PRO A 28 -12.85 3.74 -4.51
N ALA A 29 -13.53 2.73 -5.08
CA ALA A 29 -14.94 2.83 -5.45
C ALA A 29 -15.88 2.66 -4.23
N VAL A 30 -15.38 2.01 -3.17
CA VAL A 30 -16.13 1.69 -1.95
C VAL A 30 -15.27 1.96 -0.72
N GLU A 31 -15.94 2.21 0.39
CA GLU A 31 -15.26 2.34 1.68
C GLU A 31 -15.30 1.00 2.45
N PRO A 32 -14.27 0.68 3.26
CA PRO A 32 -14.19 -0.58 4.00
C PRO A 32 -15.16 -0.65 5.18
N VAL A 33 -15.70 0.49 5.60
CA VAL A 33 -16.68 0.64 6.66
C VAL A 33 -17.90 1.36 6.10
N SER A 34 -19.09 0.76 6.27
CA SER A 34 -20.34 1.38 5.84
C SER A 34 -20.76 2.52 6.77
N LEU A 35 -21.48 3.51 6.22
CA LEU A 35 -22.05 4.59 7.00
C LEU A 35 -22.91 4.08 8.17
N ALA A 36 -23.77 3.07 7.91
CA ALA A 36 -24.62 2.49 8.93
C ALA A 36 -23.81 1.91 10.10
N PHE A 37 -22.71 1.23 9.81
CA PHE A 37 -21.84 0.66 10.83
C PHE A 37 -21.08 1.72 11.61
N ALA A 38 -20.61 2.78 10.94
CA ALA A 38 -20.00 3.92 11.61
C ALA A 38 -20.99 4.67 12.51
N LYS A 39 -22.21 4.93 12.05
CA LYS A 39 -23.30 5.53 12.87
C LYS A 39 -23.59 4.68 14.11
N GLN A 40 -23.72 3.36 13.95
CA GLN A 40 -23.92 2.45 15.07
C GLN A 40 -22.78 2.53 16.09
N HIS A 41 -21.53 2.60 15.63
CA HIS A 41 -20.37 2.73 16.48
C HIS A 41 -20.34 4.07 17.23
N CYS A 42 -20.69 5.17 16.57
CA CYS A 42 -20.79 6.51 17.15
C CYS A 42 -22.10 6.75 17.92
N ARG A 43 -23.04 5.78 17.95
CA ARG A 43 -24.37 5.89 18.57
C ARG A 43 -25.19 7.06 18.02
N VAL A 44 -25.14 7.24 16.71
CA VAL A 44 -25.89 8.29 15.99
C VAL A 44 -27.10 7.68 15.30
N ASP A 45 -28.29 8.13 15.68
CA ASP A 45 -29.57 7.62 15.13
C ASP A 45 -30.18 8.56 14.07
N THR A 46 -29.68 9.80 13.97
CA THR A 46 -30.20 10.80 13.02
C THR A 46 -29.36 10.87 11.76
N ASP A 47 -29.94 11.38 10.67
CA ASP A 47 -29.24 11.53 9.37
C ASP A 47 -28.57 12.90 9.21
N ALA A 48 -28.66 13.75 10.22
CA ALA A 48 -28.13 15.10 10.17
C ALA A 48 -26.61 15.17 9.95
N ASP A 49 -25.89 14.15 10.43
CA ASP A 49 -24.43 14.08 10.38
C ASP A 49 -23.89 13.09 9.34
N ASP A 50 -24.75 12.54 8.48
CA ASP A 50 -24.36 11.48 7.53
C ASP A 50 -23.20 11.88 6.62
N LEU A 51 -23.28 13.06 6.01
CA LEU A 51 -22.21 13.56 5.14
C LEU A 51 -20.89 13.77 5.89
N TYR A 52 -20.98 14.23 7.13
CA TYR A 52 -19.82 14.41 7.97
C TYR A 52 -19.17 13.08 8.35
N ILE A 53 -19.95 12.11 8.78
CA ILE A 53 -19.46 10.75 9.10
C ILE A 53 -18.85 10.08 7.86
N GLN A 54 -19.46 10.23 6.67
CA GLN A 54 -18.89 9.73 5.41
C GLN A 54 -17.53 10.34 5.13
N SER A 55 -17.38 11.63 5.34
CA SER A 55 -16.08 12.30 5.15
C SER A 55 -15.03 11.78 6.14
N LEU A 56 -15.41 11.55 7.41
CA LEU A 56 -14.53 10.99 8.42
C LEU A 56 -14.09 9.57 8.09
N ILE A 57 -14.98 8.72 7.53
CA ILE A 57 -14.63 7.36 7.09
C ILE A 57 -13.51 7.42 6.04
N SER A 58 -13.65 8.27 5.03
CA SER A 58 -12.65 8.41 3.98
C SER A 58 -11.31 8.92 4.50
N VAL A 59 -11.32 9.90 5.39
CA VAL A 59 -10.11 10.45 6.01
C VAL A 59 -9.45 9.40 6.92
N ALA A 60 -10.24 8.69 7.74
CA ALA A 60 -9.73 7.65 8.62
C ALA A 60 -9.10 6.49 7.82
N ARG A 61 -9.74 6.07 6.73
CA ARG A 61 -9.16 5.08 5.81
C ARG A 61 -7.82 5.54 5.28
N GLN A 62 -7.76 6.75 4.74
CA GLN A 62 -6.52 7.29 4.20
C GLN A 62 -5.41 7.37 5.25
N TYR A 63 -5.74 7.82 6.45
CA TYR A 63 -4.78 7.87 7.55
C TYR A 63 -4.20 6.49 7.90
N VAL A 64 -5.06 5.47 8.01
CA VAL A 64 -4.64 4.09 8.31
C VAL A 64 -3.81 3.52 7.15
N GLU A 65 -4.20 3.77 5.89
CA GLU A 65 -3.43 3.38 4.70
C GLU A 65 -2.02 3.98 4.71
N ASP A 66 -1.89 5.25 5.08
CA ASP A 66 -0.61 5.96 5.05
C ASP A 66 0.29 5.57 6.23
N VAL A 67 -0.27 5.33 7.42
CA VAL A 67 0.51 4.92 8.59
C VAL A 67 1.00 3.47 8.47
N LEU A 68 0.20 2.58 7.91
CA LEU A 68 0.56 1.16 7.73
C LEU A 68 1.24 0.86 6.38
N ASP A 69 1.35 1.83 5.50
CA ASP A 69 1.89 1.68 4.14
C ASP A 69 1.13 0.64 3.29
N ILE A 70 -0.17 0.51 3.54
CA ILE A 70 -1.06 -0.44 2.88
C ILE A 70 -2.07 0.27 1.96
N THR A 71 -2.75 -0.53 1.16
CA THR A 71 -3.96 -0.14 0.43
C THR A 71 -5.10 -1.02 0.91
N ILE A 72 -6.19 -0.44 1.38
CA ILE A 72 -7.30 -1.20 1.97
C ILE A 72 -8.26 -1.66 0.87
N CYS A 73 -8.82 -0.74 0.12
CA CYS A 73 -9.71 -1.06 -1.00
C CYS A 73 -8.93 -1.06 -2.32
N SER A 74 -9.33 -1.92 -3.24
CA SER A 74 -8.66 -2.06 -4.54
C SER A 74 -8.44 -0.72 -5.25
N THR A 75 -7.19 -0.44 -5.56
CA THR A 75 -6.73 0.83 -6.13
C THR A 75 -5.60 0.56 -7.09
N VAL A 76 -5.56 1.30 -8.20
CA VAL A 76 -4.44 1.26 -9.15
C VAL A 76 -3.40 2.28 -8.74
N TRP A 77 -2.17 1.81 -8.59
CA TRP A 77 -1.00 2.61 -8.28
C TRP A 77 -0.05 2.68 -9.47
N GLU A 78 0.58 3.82 -9.64
CA GLU A 78 1.69 4.02 -10.57
C GLU A 78 2.95 4.36 -9.77
N VAL A 79 3.99 3.58 -9.94
CA VAL A 79 5.30 3.84 -9.35
C VAL A 79 6.32 4.06 -10.46
N LYS A 80 7.21 5.04 -10.27
CA LYS A 80 8.23 5.40 -11.24
C LYS A 80 9.63 5.27 -10.65
N TYR A 81 10.53 4.79 -11.51
CA TYR A 81 11.96 4.64 -11.22
C TYR A 81 12.76 5.26 -12.36
N ASP A 82 13.98 5.69 -12.06
CA ASP A 82 14.90 6.22 -13.10
C ASP A 82 15.59 5.07 -13.85
N LEU A 83 15.81 3.95 -13.17
CA LEU A 83 16.42 2.75 -13.72
C LEU A 83 15.71 1.50 -13.21
N PHE A 84 15.79 0.41 -13.95
CA PHE A 84 15.43 -0.89 -13.41
C PHE A 84 16.38 -1.28 -12.26
N PRO A 85 15.84 -1.84 -11.16
CA PRO A 85 16.68 -2.43 -10.12
C PRO A 85 17.40 -3.67 -10.64
N VAL A 86 18.53 -4.03 -10.03
CA VAL A 86 19.35 -5.16 -10.48
C VAL A 86 18.59 -6.49 -10.47
N TRP A 87 17.74 -6.71 -9.47
CA TRP A 87 17.06 -8.00 -9.25
C TRP A 87 15.56 -7.92 -9.46
N ALA A 88 14.86 -7.21 -8.60
CA ALA A 88 13.42 -7.17 -8.57
C ALA A 88 12.92 -5.76 -8.31
N ILE A 89 11.83 -5.40 -8.96
CA ILE A 89 11.04 -4.22 -8.62
C ILE A 89 10.22 -4.58 -7.38
N VAL A 90 10.40 -3.83 -6.31
CA VAL A 90 9.63 -3.99 -5.07
C VAL A 90 8.49 -2.97 -5.09
N LEU A 91 7.26 -3.46 -4.93
CA LEU A 91 6.07 -2.61 -5.00
C LEU A 91 5.75 -2.01 -3.65
N PRO A 92 5.67 -0.68 -3.52
CA PRO A 92 5.63 -0.02 -2.20
C PRO A 92 4.32 -0.14 -1.44
N ARG A 93 3.17 -0.35 -2.12
CA ARG A 93 1.86 -0.46 -1.46
C ARG A 93 1.37 -1.90 -1.41
N LEU A 94 0.87 -2.32 -0.24
CA LEU A 94 0.51 -3.71 0.11
C LEU A 94 -1.00 -3.84 0.39
N PRO A 95 -1.55 -5.04 0.30
CA PRO A 95 -1.06 -6.18 -0.45
C PRO A 95 -1.24 -5.95 -1.95
N MET A 96 -0.37 -6.54 -2.75
CA MET A 96 -0.55 -6.56 -4.19
C MET A 96 -1.68 -7.52 -4.55
N LEU A 97 -2.57 -7.11 -5.45
CA LEU A 97 -3.57 -8.00 -6.03
C LEU A 97 -2.97 -8.75 -7.23
N ASP A 98 -3.31 -10.04 -7.35
CA ASP A 98 -2.95 -10.84 -8.52
C ASP A 98 -3.80 -10.42 -9.73
N ARG A 99 -3.41 -9.30 -10.33
CA ARG A 99 -4.05 -8.69 -11.49
C ARG A 99 -3.00 -8.25 -12.48
N ALA A 100 -3.46 -7.79 -13.66
CA ALA A 100 -2.59 -7.30 -14.70
C ALA A 100 -1.65 -6.19 -14.19
N VAL A 101 -0.35 -6.42 -14.37
CA VAL A 101 0.71 -5.45 -14.12
C VAL A 101 1.21 -4.93 -15.45
N THR A 102 1.38 -3.63 -15.56
CA THR A 102 1.95 -2.98 -16.73
C THR A 102 3.30 -2.40 -16.38
N VAL A 103 4.32 -2.80 -17.10
CA VAL A 103 5.68 -2.24 -16.98
C VAL A 103 6.04 -1.58 -18.31
N THR A 104 6.21 -0.27 -18.29
CA THR A 104 6.67 0.52 -19.43
C THR A 104 8.03 1.14 -19.12
N TYR A 105 8.86 1.28 -20.14
CA TYR A 105 10.18 1.90 -19.95
C TYR A 105 10.58 2.71 -21.17
N ARG A 106 11.48 3.63 -20.97
CA ARG A 106 12.08 4.43 -22.02
C ARG A 106 13.40 3.82 -22.43
N SER A 107 13.47 3.31 -23.66
CA SER A 107 14.69 2.70 -24.23
C SER A 107 15.77 3.73 -24.52
N GLY A 108 16.99 3.28 -24.81
CA GLY A 108 18.15 4.15 -25.02
C GLY A 108 17.99 5.14 -26.17
N ASP A 109 17.15 4.83 -27.16
CA ASP A 109 16.78 5.72 -28.27
C ASP A 109 15.69 6.75 -27.91
N GLY A 110 15.11 6.64 -26.71
CA GLY A 110 14.08 7.53 -26.19
C GLY A 110 12.64 7.10 -26.49
N THR A 111 12.43 5.97 -27.16
CA THR A 111 11.08 5.43 -27.38
C THR A 111 10.53 4.75 -26.13
N TYR A 112 9.19 4.80 -25.97
CA TYR A 112 8.52 4.08 -24.89
C TYR A 112 8.17 2.67 -25.36
N SER A 113 8.57 1.68 -24.58
CA SER A 113 8.29 0.27 -24.81
C SER A 113 7.59 -0.33 -23.60
N GLN A 114 6.73 -1.31 -23.84
CA GLN A 114 6.04 -2.05 -22.79
C GLN A 114 6.57 -3.48 -22.74
N LEU A 115 6.82 -3.97 -21.53
CA LEU A 115 7.19 -5.35 -21.27
C LEU A 115 5.93 -6.23 -21.18
N SER A 116 6.06 -7.47 -21.63
CA SER A 116 5.01 -8.48 -21.55
C SER A 116 5.18 -9.35 -20.30
N ASN A 117 4.12 -9.46 -19.50
CA ASN A 117 4.09 -10.32 -18.31
C ASN A 117 4.39 -11.80 -18.61
N ALA A 118 4.06 -12.29 -19.81
CA ALA A 118 4.27 -13.70 -20.13
C ALA A 118 5.71 -14.03 -20.53
N THR A 119 6.43 -13.07 -21.12
CA THR A 119 7.73 -13.33 -21.77
C THR A 119 8.90 -12.58 -21.14
N ASP A 120 8.67 -11.41 -20.58
CA ASP A 120 9.74 -10.53 -20.16
C ASP A 120 9.91 -10.46 -18.65
N PHE A 121 8.81 -10.59 -17.90
CA PHE A 121 8.82 -10.57 -16.44
C PHE A 121 7.79 -11.53 -15.84
N GLN A 122 7.97 -11.82 -14.57
CA GLN A 122 7.03 -12.55 -13.72
C GLN A 122 6.69 -11.74 -12.47
N VAL A 123 5.48 -11.92 -11.96
CA VAL A 123 4.96 -11.23 -10.79
C VAL A 123 4.86 -12.21 -9.64
N ASP A 124 5.36 -11.83 -8.48
CA ASP A 124 5.18 -12.57 -7.23
C ASP A 124 4.35 -11.72 -6.26
N ALA A 125 3.06 -12.00 -6.22
CA ALA A 125 2.10 -11.39 -5.29
C ALA A 125 1.99 -12.17 -3.98
N SER A 126 2.64 -13.33 -3.85
CA SER A 126 2.58 -14.18 -2.66
C SER A 126 3.45 -13.65 -1.50
N VAL A 127 4.40 -12.79 -1.79
CA VAL A 127 5.29 -12.15 -0.81
C VAL A 127 4.85 -10.73 -0.50
N LEU A 128 5.18 -10.27 0.70
CA LEU A 128 4.96 -8.89 1.12
C LEU A 128 6.32 -8.22 1.38
N PRO A 129 6.63 -7.14 0.71
CA PRO A 129 5.94 -6.50 -0.42
C PRO A 129 5.96 -7.34 -1.71
N GLY A 130 4.93 -7.17 -2.55
CA GLY A 130 4.86 -7.80 -3.89
C GLY A 130 6.08 -7.44 -4.74
N ARG A 131 6.50 -8.34 -5.61
CA ARG A 131 7.73 -8.18 -6.40
C ARG A 131 7.53 -8.56 -7.86
N ILE A 132 8.28 -7.89 -8.71
CA ILE A 132 8.35 -8.19 -10.15
C ILE A 132 9.79 -8.55 -10.49
N TYR A 133 10.00 -9.70 -11.09
CA TYR A 133 11.31 -10.22 -11.50
C TYR A 133 11.40 -10.29 -13.02
N PRO A 134 12.60 -10.14 -13.62
CA PRO A 134 12.78 -10.54 -15.00
C PRO A 134 12.50 -12.04 -15.16
N GLN A 135 12.02 -12.45 -16.32
CA GLN A 135 11.77 -13.86 -16.63
C GLN A 135 13.07 -14.66 -16.54
N TRP A 136 12.96 -15.97 -16.27
CA TRP A 136 14.13 -16.85 -16.17
C TRP A 136 15.08 -16.69 -17.37
N ALA A 137 16.38 -16.63 -17.09
CA ALA A 137 17.44 -16.39 -18.06
C ALA A 137 17.34 -15.05 -18.82
N ARG A 138 16.55 -14.07 -18.34
CA ARG A 138 16.47 -12.71 -18.88
C ARG A 138 16.97 -11.69 -17.86
N SER A 139 17.35 -10.53 -18.37
CA SER A 139 17.66 -9.35 -17.58
C SER A 139 16.74 -8.21 -17.99
N TRP A 140 16.60 -7.22 -17.12
CA TRP A 140 15.92 -6.00 -17.48
C TRP A 140 16.59 -5.32 -18.69
N PRO A 141 15.79 -4.74 -19.61
CA PRO A 141 16.34 -4.02 -20.75
C PRO A 141 17.09 -2.76 -20.29
N ALA A 142 18.04 -2.32 -21.11
CA ALA A 142 18.72 -1.05 -20.90
C ALA A 142 17.70 0.11 -21.07
N THR A 143 17.70 1.00 -20.11
CA THR A 143 16.90 2.24 -20.16
C THR A 143 17.78 3.41 -20.58
N ARG A 144 17.16 4.50 -20.98
CA ARG A 144 17.87 5.75 -21.28
C ARG A 144 18.62 6.31 -20.06
N GLY A 145 18.13 6.00 -18.85
CA GLY A 145 18.76 6.43 -17.60
C GLY A 145 18.44 7.88 -17.22
N ASP A 146 17.45 8.47 -17.87
CA ASP A 146 16.89 9.76 -17.48
C ASP A 146 15.76 9.58 -16.43
N GLU A 147 15.22 10.71 -15.98
CA GLU A 147 14.17 10.74 -14.97
C GLU A 147 12.91 9.98 -15.40
N ASN A 148 12.36 9.16 -14.48
CA ASN A 148 11.14 8.41 -14.70
C ASN A 148 11.19 7.47 -15.92
N SER A 149 12.36 6.90 -16.21
CA SER A 149 12.54 6.01 -17.36
C SER A 149 11.77 4.70 -17.24
N VAL A 150 11.37 4.28 -16.04
CA VAL A 150 10.59 3.07 -15.79
C VAL A 150 9.30 3.43 -15.06
N THR A 151 8.17 2.97 -15.58
CA THR A 151 6.86 3.17 -14.97
C THR A 151 6.18 1.81 -14.79
N VAL A 152 5.74 1.54 -13.57
CA VAL A 152 5.00 0.32 -13.22
C VAL A 152 3.62 0.68 -12.72
N ARG A 153 2.58 0.11 -13.33
CA ARG A 153 1.20 0.18 -12.85
C ARG A 153 0.76 -1.17 -12.33
N TYR A 154 0.18 -1.19 -11.17
CA TYR A 154 -0.31 -2.39 -10.52
C TYR A 154 -1.51 -2.09 -9.63
N SER A 155 -2.28 -3.13 -9.28
CA SER A 155 -3.38 -3.01 -8.34
C SER A 155 -2.95 -3.50 -6.97
N ALA A 156 -3.30 -2.73 -5.93
CA ALA A 156 -3.12 -3.12 -4.55
C ALA A 156 -4.43 -2.99 -3.78
N GLY A 157 -4.58 -3.73 -2.69
CA GLY A 157 -5.73 -3.74 -1.81
C GLY A 157 -6.12 -5.15 -1.38
N TYR A 158 -7.07 -5.25 -0.45
CA TYR A 158 -7.59 -6.53 0.01
C TYR A 158 -8.75 -7.04 -0.86
N GLY A 159 -9.36 -6.20 -1.68
CA GLY A 159 -10.48 -6.55 -2.56
C GLY A 159 -11.28 -5.35 -3.00
N ASP A 160 -12.25 -5.57 -3.89
CA ASP A 160 -13.05 -4.50 -4.50
C ASP A 160 -14.25 -4.10 -3.64
N ASP A 161 -14.68 -4.95 -2.73
CA ASP A 161 -15.88 -4.76 -1.91
C ASP A 161 -15.62 -4.06 -0.56
N GLY A 162 -14.37 -3.82 -0.21
CA GLY A 162 -13.96 -3.31 1.10
C GLY A 162 -14.19 -4.29 2.27
N GLN A 163 -14.94 -5.39 2.04
CA GLN A 163 -15.25 -6.36 3.10
C GLN A 163 -14.09 -7.30 3.39
N SER A 164 -13.25 -7.53 2.39
CA SER A 164 -12.05 -8.37 2.50
C SER A 164 -10.93 -7.75 3.35
N ALA A 165 -11.07 -6.47 3.73
CA ALA A 165 -10.12 -5.82 4.64
C ALA A 165 -10.10 -6.51 6.01
N PRO A 166 -8.92 -6.69 6.63
CA PRO A 166 -8.78 -7.31 7.94
C PRO A 166 -9.66 -6.62 9.01
N PRO A 167 -10.32 -7.37 9.90
CA PRO A 167 -11.17 -6.79 10.94
C PRO A 167 -10.47 -5.74 11.81
N ILE A 168 -9.18 -5.94 12.11
CA ILE A 168 -8.38 -5.00 12.89
C ILE A 168 -8.26 -3.64 12.18
N VAL A 169 -8.10 -3.62 10.86
CA VAL A 169 -8.01 -2.40 10.05
C VAL A 169 -9.34 -1.66 10.05
N LYS A 170 -10.46 -2.38 9.89
CA LYS A 170 -11.81 -1.78 9.99
C LYS A 170 -12.06 -1.16 11.36
N HIS A 171 -11.60 -1.84 12.41
CA HIS A 171 -11.76 -1.35 13.77
C HIS A 171 -10.91 -0.10 14.04
N LEU A 172 -9.69 -0.02 13.50
CA LEU A 172 -8.86 1.19 13.55
C LEU A 172 -9.58 2.39 12.92
N ILE A 173 -10.22 2.19 11.76
CA ILE A 173 -11.00 3.23 11.09
C ILE A 173 -12.16 3.69 11.97
N LEU A 174 -12.92 2.75 12.57
CA LEU A 174 -14.04 3.08 13.45
C LEU A 174 -13.61 3.87 14.68
N LEU A 175 -12.48 3.53 15.30
CA LEU A 175 -11.93 4.26 16.44
C LEU A 175 -11.58 5.71 16.07
N LEU A 176 -10.97 5.91 14.90
CA LEU A 176 -10.66 7.26 14.42
C LEU A 176 -11.92 8.06 14.10
N VAL A 177 -12.90 7.44 13.43
CA VAL A 177 -14.18 8.09 13.12
C VAL A 177 -14.87 8.54 14.40
N ALA A 178 -14.99 7.66 15.41
CA ALA A 178 -15.61 8.01 16.68
C ALA A 178 -14.86 9.11 17.40
N HIS A 179 -13.52 9.01 17.49
CA HIS A 179 -12.69 10.02 18.12
C HIS A 179 -12.86 11.40 17.47
N TRP A 180 -12.80 11.49 16.13
CA TRP A 180 -12.93 12.77 15.44
C TRP A 180 -14.37 13.29 15.41
N PHE A 181 -15.35 12.39 15.45
CA PHE A 181 -16.75 12.77 15.56
C PHE A 181 -17.03 13.44 16.93
N ASP A 182 -16.52 12.88 18.00
CA ASP A 182 -16.67 13.44 19.37
C ASP A 182 -15.88 14.74 19.57
N THR A 183 -14.71 14.85 18.90
CA THR A 183 -13.77 15.98 19.07
C THR A 183 -13.84 16.96 17.89
N ARG A 184 -15.03 17.34 17.43
CA ARG A 184 -15.23 18.21 16.25
C ARG A 184 -14.48 19.54 16.26
N GLN A 185 -14.05 20.01 17.42
CA GLN A 185 -13.31 21.27 17.54
C GLN A 185 -11.86 20.98 17.95
N PRO A 186 -10.87 21.71 17.37
CA PRO A 186 -9.52 21.69 17.90
C PRO A 186 -9.60 22.15 19.37
N ALA A 187 -9.01 21.37 20.27
CA ALA A 187 -9.04 21.62 21.71
C ALA A 187 -8.61 23.06 22.02
N VAL A 188 -9.57 23.89 22.39
CA VAL A 188 -9.33 25.22 22.91
C VAL A 188 -9.21 25.05 24.43
N THR A 189 -7.99 25.17 24.95
CA THR A 189 -7.66 25.15 26.40
C THR A 189 -7.94 23.82 27.13
N GLY A 190 -6.95 22.96 27.13
CA GLY A 190 -6.92 21.69 27.90
C GLY A 190 -5.94 20.73 27.23
N ALA A 191 -5.40 19.78 27.94
CA ALA A 191 -4.40 18.85 27.44
C ALA A 191 -4.77 18.31 26.05
N PRO A 192 -3.79 18.16 25.11
CA PRO A 192 -4.06 17.60 23.80
C PRO A 192 -4.76 16.25 24.00
N GLN A 193 -5.97 16.09 23.42
CA GLN A 193 -6.63 14.78 23.40
C GLN A 193 -5.80 13.88 22.49
N SER A 194 -4.91 13.11 23.11
CA SER A 194 -4.16 12.09 22.40
C SER A 194 -5.13 11.01 21.88
N VAL A 195 -4.86 10.51 20.69
CA VAL A 195 -5.51 9.31 20.18
C VAL A 195 -5.45 8.23 21.25
N PRO A 196 -6.53 7.48 21.52
CA PRO A 196 -6.57 6.49 22.59
C PRO A 196 -5.39 5.51 22.52
N GLN A 197 -4.74 5.20 23.63
CA GLN A 197 -3.64 4.20 23.68
C GLN A 197 -4.03 2.85 23.04
N THR A 198 -5.32 2.52 23.05
CA THR A 198 -5.88 1.37 22.35
C THR A 198 -5.61 1.41 20.83
N PHE A 199 -5.67 2.61 20.23
CA PHE A 199 -5.38 2.78 18.80
C PHE A 199 -3.92 2.42 18.49
N ASP A 200 -2.96 2.93 19.27
CA ASP A 200 -1.54 2.66 19.06
C ASP A 200 -1.21 1.17 19.23
N THR A 201 -1.83 0.51 20.21
CA THR A 201 -1.67 -0.93 20.42
C THR A 201 -2.20 -1.76 19.25
N LEU A 202 -3.37 -1.41 18.73
CA LEU A 202 -3.98 -2.07 17.57
C LEU A 202 -3.20 -1.77 16.29
N LEU A 203 -2.71 -0.54 16.14
CA LEU A 203 -1.88 -0.14 15.01
C LEU A 203 -0.58 -0.95 14.99
N ALA A 204 0.08 -1.10 16.12
CA ALA A 204 1.28 -1.93 16.25
C ALA A 204 0.99 -3.40 15.92
N ALA A 205 -0.14 -3.95 16.37
CA ALA A 205 -0.55 -5.31 16.05
C ALA A 205 -0.86 -5.49 14.55
N ALA A 206 -1.49 -4.50 13.92
CA ALA A 206 -1.77 -4.51 12.49
C ALA A 206 -0.48 -4.43 11.66
N SER A 207 0.51 -3.62 12.08
CA SER A 207 1.79 -3.47 11.38
C SER A 207 2.62 -4.76 11.41
N MET A 208 2.62 -5.51 12.52
CA MET A 208 3.31 -6.80 12.62
C MET A 208 2.73 -7.87 11.69
N GLY A 209 1.45 -7.77 11.34
CA GLY A 209 0.81 -8.67 10.38
C GLY A 209 1.22 -8.43 8.92
N VAL A 210 1.69 -7.23 8.60
CA VAL A 210 2.09 -6.82 7.24
C VAL A 210 3.50 -7.30 6.87
N TYR A 211 4.35 -7.56 7.87
CA TYR A 211 5.76 -7.93 7.69
C TYR A 211 6.07 -9.41 7.96
N ARG A 212 5.07 -10.29 7.98
CA ARG A 212 5.25 -11.73 8.16
C ARG A 212 5.24 -12.51 6.86
#